data_8df3de8a1b9a140f7253fd305f931e78
#
_entry.id   8df3de8a1b9a140f7253fd305f931e78
#
_cell.length_a   1.000
_cell.length_b   1.000
_cell.length_c   1.000
_cell.angle_alpha   90.00
_cell.angle_beta   90.00
_cell.angle_gamma   90.00
#
_symmetry.space_group_name_H-M   'P 1'
#
loop_
_entity.id
_entity.type
_entity.pdbx_description
1 polymer ?
#
loop_
_entity_poly.entity_id
_entity_poly.type
_entity_poly.pdbx_seq_one_letter_code
_entity_poly.pdbx_strand_id
1 'polypeptide(L)'
;TIIQGELGTKLFLQNLLNQTSVCFDTETTGIDALNAELVGMSFSWQKGEAFYVPFPENNGEAQVLVDKFKPFFESETIEKIGWL
;
A
#
# COMPACT_ATOMS: atom_id res chain seq x y z
N THR A 1 -8.40 3.13 -9.04
CA THR A 1 -8.76 4.16 -8.05
C THR A 1 -7.53 4.60 -7.29
N ILE A 2 -7.33 5.87 -7.19
CA ILE A 2 -6.20 6.46 -6.46
C ILE A 2 -6.68 6.86 -5.07
N ILE A 3 -5.96 6.40 -4.05
CA ILE A 3 -6.27 6.66 -2.65
C ILE A 3 -5.38 7.80 -2.17
N GLN A 4 -5.96 8.94 -1.86
CA GLN A 4 -5.24 10.14 -1.42
C GLN A 4 -5.92 10.80 -0.24
N GLY A 5 -5.14 11.54 0.53
CA GLY A 5 -5.62 12.31 1.65
C GLY A 5 -5.84 11.47 2.90
N GLU A 6 -5.96 12.16 4.02
CA GLU A 6 -6.06 11.52 5.31
C GLU A 6 -7.35 10.71 5.46
N LEU A 7 -8.48 11.29 5.07
CA LEU A 7 -9.75 10.60 5.16
C LEU A 7 -9.83 9.43 4.17
N GLY A 8 -9.40 9.66 2.94
CA GLY A 8 -9.40 8.60 1.92
C GLY A 8 -8.56 7.41 2.35
N THR A 9 -7.37 7.67 2.90
CA THR A 9 -6.48 6.62 3.38
C THR A 9 -7.11 5.86 4.55
N LYS A 10 -7.73 6.58 5.48
CA LYS A 10 -8.38 5.96 6.64
C LYS A 10 -9.51 5.03 6.20
N LEU A 11 -10.37 5.48 5.31
CA LEU A 11 -11.48 4.67 4.81
C LEU A 11 -10.99 3.46 4.02
N PHE A 12 -9.96 3.65 3.23
CA PHE A 12 -9.35 2.55 2.49
C PHE A 12 -8.78 1.50 3.43
N LEU A 13 -8.05 1.92 4.47
CA LEU A 13 -7.49 1.00 5.45
C LEU A 13 -8.54 0.21 6.18
N GLN A 14 -9.66 0.83 6.55
CA GLN A 14 -10.77 0.13 7.20
C GLN A 14 -11.30 -0.99 6.31
N ASN A 15 -11.43 -0.73 5.02
CA ASN A 15 -11.88 -1.73 4.07
C ASN A 15 -10.82 -2.80 3.83
N LEU A 16 -9.56 -2.40 3.68
CA LEU A 16 -8.44 -3.31 3.46
C LEU A 16 -8.30 -4.32 4.60
N LEU A 17 -8.41 -3.87 5.83
CA LEU A 17 -8.25 -4.73 7.01
C LEU A 17 -9.39 -5.72 7.19
N ASN A 18 -10.49 -5.57 6.46
CA ASN A 18 -11.60 -6.51 6.48
C ASN A 18 -11.47 -7.62 5.42
N GLN A 19 -10.43 -7.56 4.60
CA GLN A 19 -10.26 -8.56 3.55
C GLN A 19 -9.56 -9.81 4.09
N THR A 20 -9.77 -10.94 3.42
CA THR A 20 -9.13 -12.21 3.78
C THR A 20 -7.93 -12.52 2.93
N SER A 21 -7.87 -11.97 1.72
CA SER A 21 -6.77 -12.17 0.78
C SER A 21 -6.62 -10.92 -0.06
N VAL A 22 -5.39 -10.42 -0.17
CA VAL A 22 -5.10 -9.18 -0.88
C VAL A 22 -3.84 -9.36 -1.72
N CYS A 23 -3.95 -9.03 -3.00
CA CYS A 23 -2.78 -8.89 -3.87
C CYS A 23 -2.21 -7.51 -3.67
N PHE A 24 -0.90 -7.39 -3.49
CA PHE A 24 -0.27 -6.09 -3.36
C PHE A 24 1.08 -6.06 -4.06
N ASP A 25 1.51 -4.87 -4.41
CA ASP A 25 2.79 -4.64 -5.06
C ASP A 25 3.30 -3.27 -4.64
N THR A 26 4.62 -3.12 -4.62
CA THR A 26 5.25 -1.84 -4.32
C THR A 26 5.85 -1.27 -5.60
N GLU A 27 5.69 0.04 -5.78
CA GLU A 27 6.26 0.77 -6.91
C GLU A 27 7.42 1.60 -6.40
N THR A 28 8.58 1.47 -7.05
CA THR A 28 9.79 2.20 -6.64
C THR A 28 10.37 2.96 -7.82
N THR A 29 11.19 3.98 -7.51
CA THR A 29 11.95 4.70 -8.53
C THR A 29 13.26 3.98 -8.80
N GLY A 30 13.74 4.12 -10.04
CA GLY A 30 15.07 3.65 -10.42
C GLY A 30 15.19 2.15 -10.56
N ILE A 31 16.28 1.75 -11.15
CA ILE A 31 16.64 0.34 -11.38
C ILE A 31 17.72 -0.15 -10.43
N ASP A 32 18.29 0.78 -9.64
CA ASP A 32 19.31 0.47 -8.64
C ASP A 32 18.62 0.28 -7.29
N ALA A 33 18.66 -0.95 -6.78
CA ALA A 33 18.00 -1.29 -5.52
C ALA A 33 18.54 -0.49 -4.33
N LEU A 34 19.78 -0.03 -4.39
CA LEU A 34 20.38 0.75 -3.31
C LEU A 34 19.85 2.17 -3.25
N ASN A 35 19.36 2.69 -4.38
CA ASN A 35 18.87 4.04 -4.50
C ASN A 35 17.37 4.11 -4.82
N ALA A 36 16.69 2.98 -4.80
CA ALA A 36 15.26 2.93 -5.09
C ALA A 36 14.46 3.53 -3.93
N GLU A 37 13.53 4.40 -4.26
CA GLU A 37 12.63 5.00 -3.28
C GLU A 37 11.21 4.52 -3.54
N LEU A 38 10.46 4.25 -2.49
CA LEU A 38 9.07 3.83 -2.59
C LEU A 38 8.22 5.01 -3.06
N VAL A 39 7.55 4.86 -4.19
CA VAL A 39 6.67 5.90 -4.73
C VAL A 39 5.19 5.57 -4.57
N GLY A 40 4.85 4.33 -4.30
CA GLY A 40 3.47 3.95 -4.09
C GLY A 40 3.30 2.46 -3.84
N MET A 41 2.07 2.09 -3.51
CA MET A 41 1.67 0.70 -3.36
C MET A 41 0.36 0.45 -4.08
N SER A 42 0.24 -0.72 -4.70
CA SER A 42 -0.98 -1.15 -5.37
C SER A 42 -1.61 -2.29 -4.59
N PHE A 43 -2.93 -2.27 -4.48
CA PHE A 43 -3.70 -3.29 -3.77
C PHE A 43 -4.86 -3.75 -4.65
N SER A 44 -5.16 -5.04 -4.59
CA SER A 44 -6.34 -5.60 -5.27
C SER A 44 -6.83 -6.83 -4.52
N TRP A 45 -8.12 -6.93 -4.31
CA TRP A 45 -8.73 -8.13 -3.71
C TRP A 45 -9.99 -8.57 -4.45
N GLN A 46 -10.31 -7.90 -5.53
CA GLN A 46 -11.47 -8.21 -6.33
C GLN A 46 -11.14 -8.02 -7.80
N LYS A 47 -11.59 -8.96 -8.62
CA LYS A 47 -11.33 -8.91 -10.06
C LYS A 47 -11.86 -7.62 -10.68
N GLY A 48 -11.03 -6.99 -11.50
CA GLY A 48 -11.41 -5.76 -12.19
C GLY A 48 -11.30 -4.51 -11.36
N GLU A 49 -10.83 -4.61 -10.12
CA GLU A 49 -10.71 -3.46 -9.22
C GLU A 49 -9.32 -3.41 -8.63
N ALA A 50 -8.67 -2.26 -8.71
CA ALA A 50 -7.35 -2.04 -8.16
C ALA A 50 -7.28 -0.66 -7.50
N PHE A 51 -6.49 -0.57 -6.45
CA PHE A 51 -6.30 0.66 -5.69
C PHE A 51 -4.83 1.01 -5.65
N TYR A 52 -4.51 2.27 -5.85
CA TYR A 52 -3.14 2.76 -5.80
C TYR A 52 -3.01 3.82 -4.71
N VAL A 53 -2.02 3.63 -3.84
CA VAL A 53 -1.72 4.56 -2.76
C VAL A 53 -0.39 5.22 -3.08
N PRO A 54 -0.40 6.47 -3.60
CA PRO A 54 0.85 7.18 -3.85
C PRO A 54 1.51 7.60 -2.54
N PHE A 55 2.84 7.56 -2.53
CA PHE A 55 3.61 7.98 -1.37
C PHE A 55 4.19 9.37 -1.60
N PRO A 56 4.24 10.20 -0.56
CA PRO A 56 4.87 11.52 -0.69
C PRO A 56 6.37 11.40 -0.86
N GLU A 57 6.97 12.42 -1.49
CA GLU A 57 8.42 12.45 -1.70
C GLU A 57 9.18 12.69 -0.40
N ASN A 58 8.55 13.33 0.56
CA ASN A 58 9.17 13.59 1.87
C ASN A 58 9.28 12.29 2.66
N ASN A 59 10.49 11.92 3.04
CA ASN A 59 10.75 10.66 3.71
C ASN A 59 10.02 10.54 5.06
N GLY A 60 9.90 11.64 5.79
CA GLY A 60 9.17 11.63 7.06
C GLY A 60 7.69 11.36 6.88
N GLU A 61 7.08 12.00 5.90
CA GLU A 61 5.67 11.78 5.59
C GLU A 61 5.43 10.39 5.01
N ALA A 62 6.36 9.91 4.20
CA ALA A 62 6.28 8.55 3.65
C ALA A 62 6.34 7.52 4.76
N GLN A 63 7.20 7.72 5.76
CA GLN A 63 7.30 6.82 6.89
C GLN A 63 6.01 6.79 7.72
N VAL A 64 5.39 7.94 7.92
CA VAL A 64 4.10 8.02 8.62
C VAL A 64 3.04 7.21 7.87
N LEU A 65 3.03 7.31 6.54
CA LEU A 65 2.06 6.57 5.73
C LEU A 65 2.34 5.06 5.79
N VAL A 66 3.60 4.65 5.70
CA VAL A 66 3.98 3.23 5.86
C VAL A 66 3.50 2.71 7.22
N ASP A 67 3.70 3.49 8.27
CA ASP A 67 3.30 3.10 9.63
C ASP A 67 1.79 2.89 9.73
N LYS A 68 1.00 3.64 8.98
CA LYS A 68 -0.45 3.46 8.95
C LYS A 68 -0.85 2.11 8.36
N PHE A 69 -0.02 1.54 7.49
CA PHE A 69 -0.27 0.25 6.88
C PHE A 69 0.32 -0.93 7.65
N LYS A 70 1.02 -0.68 8.76
CA LYS A 70 1.57 -1.77 9.57
C LYS A 70 0.54 -2.80 10.01
N PRO A 71 -0.66 -2.43 10.45
CA PRO A 71 -1.67 -3.43 10.81
C PRO A 71 -1.97 -4.41 9.67
N PHE A 72 -1.93 -3.94 8.43
CA PHE A 72 -2.11 -4.81 7.28
C PHE A 72 -0.92 -5.76 7.12
N PHE A 73 0.31 -5.21 7.15
CA PHE A 73 1.50 -6.02 6.92
C PHE A 73 1.75 -7.03 8.04
N GLU A 74 1.37 -6.69 9.25
CA GLU A 74 1.56 -7.55 10.42
C GLU A 74 0.39 -8.51 10.67
N SER A 75 -0.71 -8.36 9.93
CA SER A 75 -1.88 -9.22 10.11
C SER A 75 -1.57 -10.66 9.75
N GLU A 76 -1.93 -11.58 10.63
CA GLU A 76 -1.80 -13.02 10.40
C GLU A 76 -3.04 -13.61 9.75
N THR A 77 -4.14 -12.85 9.71
CA THR A 77 -5.42 -13.33 9.19
C THR A 77 -5.66 -12.93 7.74
N ILE A 78 -4.89 -11.98 7.21
CA ILE A 78 -5.00 -11.55 5.81
C ILE A 78 -3.89 -12.20 5.01
N GLU A 79 -4.27 -13.01 4.04
CA GLU A 79 -3.30 -13.57 3.09
C GLU A 79 -2.79 -12.47 2.17
N LYS A 80 -1.48 -12.33 2.07
CA LYS A 80 -0.86 -11.30 1.23
C LYS A 80 -0.16 -11.97 0.06
N ILE A 81 -0.60 -11.61 -1.14
CA ILE A 81 -0.05 -12.16 -2.37
C ILE A 81 0.75 -11.05 -3.04
N GLY A 82 2.07 -11.19 -3.02
CA GLY A 82 2.96 -10.20 -3.64
C GLY A 82 3.25 -10.54 -5.08
N TRP A 83 3.46 -9.51 -5.88
CA TRP A 83 3.95 -9.66 -7.25
C TRP A 83 5.46 -9.42 -7.25
N LEU A 84 6.16 -10.26 -7.94
CA LEU A 84 7.61 -10.11 -8.17
C LEU A 84 7.87 -9.64 -9.60
#